data_a6f2a356265ebbe2842c131ecfc867e0
#
_entry.id   a6f2a356265ebbe2842c131ecfc867e0
#
_cell.length_a   1.000
_cell.length_b   1.000
_cell.length_c   1.000
_cell.angle_alpha   90.00
_cell.angle_beta   90.00
_cell.angle_gamma   90.00
#
_symmetry.space_group_name_H-M   'P 1'
#
loop_
_entity.id
_entity.type
_entity.pdbx_description
1 polymer ?
#
loop_
_entity_poly.entity_id
_entity_poly.type
_entity_poly.pdbx_seq_one_letter_code
_entity_poly.pdbx_strand_id
1 'polypeptide(L)'
;MAVTRTFSIIKPDATRRNLTGAVTKMLEDAGLRVVASKRIHMSREQAEGFYGVHRERPFFGELVDFMMSEPVVVQVLEGEDAVTRNRDIMGATNPADAAPGTIRKELALSIGENTVHGSDSEENAAIEIAFFFKPEEIVG
;
A
#
# COMPACT_ATOMS: atom_id res chain seq x y z
N MET A 1 -22.50 -5.21 7.69
CA MET A 1 -21.18 -4.92 7.13
C MET A 1 -20.12 -5.45 8.02
N ALA A 2 -19.18 -6.15 7.40
CA ALA A 2 -18.18 -6.86 8.20
C ALA A 2 -16.94 -6.01 8.39
N VAL A 3 -16.35 -6.08 9.57
CA VAL A 3 -15.01 -5.55 9.81
C VAL A 3 -14.03 -6.52 9.21
N THR A 4 -13.20 -6.04 8.32
CA THR A 4 -12.22 -6.83 7.58
C THR A 4 -10.85 -6.16 7.65
N ARG A 5 -9.84 -6.80 7.05
CA ARG A 5 -8.48 -6.27 7.00
C ARG A 5 -8.00 -6.18 5.57
N THR A 6 -7.14 -5.22 5.31
CA THR A 6 -6.47 -5.09 4.01
C THR A 6 -5.01 -4.76 4.22
N PHE A 7 -4.22 -4.95 3.17
CA PHE A 7 -2.79 -4.67 3.20
C PHE A 7 -2.50 -3.39 2.42
N SER A 8 -1.60 -2.57 2.95
CA SER A 8 -1.21 -1.31 2.33
C SER A 8 0.30 -1.16 2.36
N ILE A 9 0.85 -0.55 1.31
CA ILE A 9 2.25 -0.12 1.30
C ILE A 9 2.28 1.37 1.01
N ILE A 10 3.04 2.12 1.81
CA ILE A 10 3.42 3.49 1.49
C ILE A 10 4.74 3.37 0.74
N LYS A 11 4.73 3.78 -0.53
CA LYS A 11 5.80 3.51 -1.49
C LYS A 11 6.98 4.47 -1.37
N PRO A 12 8.13 4.15 -2.01
CA PRO A 12 9.34 4.97 -1.91
C PRO A 12 9.17 6.44 -2.28
N ASP A 13 8.32 6.75 -3.25
CA ASP A 13 8.09 8.15 -3.64
C ASP A 13 7.49 8.98 -2.50
N ALA A 14 6.70 8.36 -1.63
CA ALA A 14 6.10 9.04 -0.49
C ALA A 14 7.04 9.09 0.71
N THR A 15 7.70 7.97 1.04
CA THR A 15 8.61 7.96 2.19
C THR A 15 9.79 8.90 1.97
N ARG A 16 10.31 8.96 0.74
CA ARG A 16 11.39 9.87 0.37
C ARG A 16 11.01 11.34 0.61
N ARG A 17 9.75 11.67 0.45
CA ARG A 17 9.24 13.03 0.62
C ARG A 17 8.67 13.31 2.01
N ASN A 18 8.88 12.38 2.96
CA ASN A 18 8.37 12.48 4.34
C ASN A 18 6.83 12.57 4.39
N LEU A 19 6.15 11.79 3.56
CA LEU A 19 4.68 11.78 3.50
C LEU A 19 4.05 10.61 4.25
N THR A 20 4.84 9.79 4.96
CA THR A 20 4.31 8.64 5.72
C THR A 20 3.16 9.06 6.64
N GLY A 21 3.36 10.13 7.40
CA GLY A 21 2.33 10.63 8.33
C GLY A 21 1.12 11.18 7.61
N ALA A 22 1.33 11.89 6.49
CA ALA A 22 0.21 12.44 5.71
C ALA A 22 -0.67 11.33 5.16
N VAL A 23 -0.06 10.27 4.60
CA VAL A 23 -0.80 9.12 4.08
C VAL A 23 -1.55 8.42 5.21
N THR A 24 -0.88 8.15 6.33
CA THR A 24 -1.50 7.47 7.47
C THR A 24 -2.68 8.26 8.01
N LYS A 25 -2.54 9.60 8.09
CA LYS A 25 -3.65 10.45 8.53
C LYS A 25 -4.86 10.31 7.60
N MET A 26 -4.65 10.30 6.29
CA MET A 26 -5.75 10.15 5.34
C MET A 26 -6.43 8.79 5.49
N LEU A 27 -5.67 7.72 5.74
CA LEU A 27 -6.22 6.40 5.99
C LEU A 27 -7.06 6.38 7.27
N GLU A 28 -6.55 6.96 8.34
CA GLU A 28 -7.27 7.02 9.61
C GLU A 28 -8.52 7.88 9.53
N ASP A 29 -8.45 9.02 8.84
CA ASP A 29 -9.60 9.89 8.62
C ASP A 29 -10.68 9.19 7.80
N ALA A 30 -10.30 8.25 6.95
CA ALA A 30 -11.25 7.45 6.16
C ALA A 30 -11.91 6.32 6.97
N GLY A 31 -11.54 6.16 8.24
CA GLY A 31 -12.12 5.15 9.12
C GLY A 31 -11.36 3.83 9.16
N LEU A 32 -10.10 3.83 8.72
CA LEU A 32 -9.26 2.65 8.77
C LEU A 32 -8.31 2.73 9.96
N ARG A 33 -8.22 1.63 10.71
CA ARG A 33 -7.31 1.54 11.86
C ARG A 33 -6.05 0.82 11.45
N VAL A 34 -4.89 1.37 11.76
CA VAL A 34 -3.62 0.69 11.53
C VAL A 34 -3.40 -0.29 12.68
N VAL A 35 -3.43 -1.59 12.38
CA VAL A 35 -3.29 -2.64 13.38
C VAL A 35 -1.94 -3.34 13.31
N ALA A 36 -1.13 -3.02 12.30
CA ALA A 36 0.28 -3.42 12.21
C ALA A 36 0.98 -2.49 11.24
N SER A 37 2.23 -2.19 11.50
CA SER A 37 2.99 -1.27 10.67
C SER A 37 4.48 -1.56 10.84
N LYS A 38 5.21 -1.58 9.71
CA LYS A 38 6.66 -1.75 9.71
C LYS A 38 7.28 -0.86 8.66
N ARG A 39 8.36 -0.17 9.03
CA ARG A 39 9.19 0.53 8.05
C ARG A 39 10.34 -0.40 7.70
N ILE A 40 10.43 -0.76 6.42
CA ILE A 40 11.45 -1.70 5.94
C ILE A 40 12.10 -1.17 4.67
N HIS A 41 13.32 -1.64 4.39
CA HIS A 41 13.93 -1.47 3.08
C HIS A 41 13.84 -2.83 2.40
N MET A 42 12.99 -2.95 1.38
CA MET A 42 12.79 -4.25 0.73
C MET A 42 14.09 -4.76 0.12
N SER A 43 14.35 -6.05 0.32
CA SER A 43 15.40 -6.74 -0.42
C SER A 43 14.87 -7.04 -1.83
N ARG A 44 15.78 -7.35 -2.77
CA ARG A 44 15.38 -7.77 -4.11
C ARG A 44 14.47 -8.99 -4.04
N GLU A 45 14.82 -9.94 -3.18
CA GLU A 45 14.04 -11.15 -2.99
C GLU A 45 12.60 -10.85 -2.54
N GLN A 46 12.45 -9.92 -1.59
CA GLN A 46 11.12 -9.52 -1.11
C GLN A 46 10.32 -8.84 -2.23
N ALA A 47 10.93 -7.91 -2.95
CA ALA A 47 10.25 -7.18 -4.01
C ALA A 47 9.86 -8.11 -5.15
N GLU A 48 10.75 -9.00 -5.57
CA GLU A 48 10.46 -9.97 -6.63
C GLU A 48 9.38 -10.96 -6.19
N GLY A 49 9.41 -11.39 -4.94
CA GLY A 49 8.39 -12.31 -4.41
C GLY A 49 7.02 -11.67 -4.33
N PHE A 50 6.96 -10.45 -3.81
CA PHE A 50 5.69 -9.74 -3.65
C PHE A 50 5.02 -9.44 -4.98
N TYR A 51 5.81 -9.01 -5.97
CA TYR A 51 5.30 -8.66 -7.30
C TYR A 51 5.44 -9.81 -8.31
N GLY A 52 5.59 -11.04 -7.84
CA GLY A 52 5.83 -12.21 -8.69
C GLY A 52 4.77 -12.45 -9.75
N VAL A 53 3.52 -12.03 -9.52
CA VAL A 53 2.44 -12.13 -10.50
C VAL A 53 2.71 -11.30 -11.77
N HIS A 54 3.60 -10.32 -11.68
CA HIS A 54 3.98 -9.44 -12.80
C HIS A 54 5.32 -9.83 -13.42
N ARG A 55 5.88 -11.00 -13.05
CA ARG A 55 7.23 -11.40 -13.43
C ARG A 55 7.51 -11.35 -14.93
N GLU A 56 6.52 -11.64 -15.75
CA GLU A 56 6.68 -11.63 -17.20
C GLU A 56 6.31 -10.28 -17.84
N ARG A 57 5.91 -9.29 -17.04
CA ARG A 57 5.59 -7.97 -17.57
C ARG A 57 6.86 -7.18 -17.84
N PRO A 58 6.89 -6.35 -18.92
CA PRO A 58 8.09 -5.55 -19.25
C PRO A 58 8.51 -4.61 -18.12
N PHE A 59 7.55 -4.13 -17.31
CA PHE A 59 7.83 -3.19 -16.22
C PHE A 59 8.32 -3.86 -14.94
N PHE A 60 8.41 -5.19 -14.89
CA PHE A 60 8.72 -5.90 -13.64
C PHE A 60 10.05 -5.45 -13.02
N GLY A 61 11.11 -5.36 -13.83
CA GLY A 61 12.43 -4.93 -13.35
C GLY A 61 12.42 -3.53 -12.79
N GLU A 62 11.76 -2.60 -13.48
CA GLU A 62 11.65 -1.22 -13.02
C GLU A 62 10.85 -1.12 -11.72
N LEU A 63 9.76 -1.89 -11.60
CA LEU A 63 8.95 -1.93 -10.39
C LEU A 63 9.76 -2.45 -9.21
N VAL A 64 10.49 -3.54 -9.39
CA VAL A 64 11.34 -4.11 -8.34
C VAL A 64 12.40 -3.09 -7.90
N ASP A 65 13.09 -2.47 -8.86
CA ASP A 65 14.12 -1.47 -8.56
C ASP A 65 13.53 -0.28 -7.82
N PHE A 66 12.35 0.18 -8.24
CA PHE A 66 11.67 1.29 -7.58
C PHE A 66 11.34 0.94 -6.12
N MET A 67 10.76 -0.23 -5.88
CA MET A 67 10.36 -0.64 -4.53
C MET A 67 11.56 -0.87 -3.60
N MET A 68 12.74 -1.08 -4.16
CA MET A 68 13.99 -1.22 -3.39
C MET A 68 14.73 0.11 -3.20
N SER A 69 14.32 1.16 -3.89
CA SER A 69 15.11 2.40 -3.96
C SER A 69 15.14 3.20 -2.66
N GLU A 70 14.10 3.07 -1.84
CA GLU A 70 13.98 3.77 -0.56
C GLU A 70 13.16 2.89 0.39
N PRO A 71 13.19 3.16 1.71
CA PRO A 71 12.31 2.44 2.63
C PRO A 71 10.85 2.59 2.26
N VAL A 72 10.07 1.58 2.59
CA VAL A 72 8.61 1.59 2.44
C VAL A 72 7.99 1.32 3.81
N VAL A 73 6.70 1.65 3.95
CA VAL A 73 5.96 1.29 5.16
C VAL A 73 4.88 0.30 4.75
N VAL A 74 4.95 -0.91 5.31
CA VAL A 74 3.93 -1.93 5.10
C VAL A 74 2.98 -1.89 6.29
N GLN A 75 1.67 -1.99 6.01
CA GLN A 75 0.64 -1.81 7.03
C GLN A 75 -0.49 -2.81 6.86
N VAL A 76 -1.07 -3.22 7.99
CA VAL A 76 -2.36 -3.91 7.99
C VAL A 76 -3.39 -2.90 8.49
N LEU A 77 -4.44 -2.70 7.70
CA LEU A 77 -5.52 -1.76 8.00
C LEU A 77 -6.79 -2.55 8.29
N GLU A 78 -7.56 -2.09 9.28
CA GLU A 78 -8.79 -2.75 9.69
C GLU A 78 -9.94 -1.75 9.68
N GLY A 79 -11.11 -2.18 9.21
CA GLY A 79 -12.31 -1.36 9.20
C GLY A 79 -13.44 -2.06 8.47
N GLU A 80 -14.60 -1.43 8.40
CA GLU A 80 -15.71 -1.96 7.61
C GLU A 80 -15.35 -1.95 6.14
N ASP A 81 -15.50 -3.09 5.47
CA ASP A 81 -15.18 -3.23 4.06
C ASP A 81 -13.80 -2.65 3.73
N ALA A 82 -12.78 -3.07 4.49
CA ALA A 82 -11.46 -2.45 4.46
C ALA A 82 -10.84 -2.37 3.07
N VAL A 83 -10.95 -3.42 2.25
CA VAL A 83 -10.39 -3.41 0.88
C VAL A 83 -11.01 -2.28 0.07
N THR A 84 -12.33 -2.21 0.02
CA THR A 84 -13.05 -1.20 -0.76
C THR A 84 -12.77 0.19 -0.21
N ARG A 85 -12.86 0.37 1.10
CA ARG A 85 -12.63 1.66 1.75
C ARG A 85 -11.22 2.18 1.47
N ASN A 86 -10.22 1.28 1.55
CA ASN A 86 -8.84 1.67 1.26
C ASN A 86 -8.68 2.07 -0.21
N ARG A 87 -9.24 1.29 -1.12
CA ARG A 87 -9.11 1.62 -2.54
C ARG A 87 -9.82 2.92 -2.88
N ASP A 88 -10.94 3.21 -2.24
CA ASP A 88 -11.66 4.48 -2.44
C ASP A 88 -10.81 5.68 -2.00
N ILE A 89 -10.16 5.60 -0.83
CA ILE A 89 -9.33 6.70 -0.36
C ILE A 89 -7.99 6.81 -1.11
N MET A 90 -7.49 5.68 -1.65
CA MET A 90 -6.31 5.71 -2.50
C MET A 90 -6.53 6.49 -3.78
N GLY A 91 -7.69 6.32 -4.39
CA GLY A 91 -8.02 6.93 -5.67
C GLY A 91 -7.55 6.10 -6.86
N ALA A 92 -7.86 6.59 -8.06
CA ALA A 92 -7.51 5.90 -9.29
C ALA A 92 -5.99 5.71 -9.41
N THR A 93 -5.58 4.61 -10.05
CA THR A 93 -4.17 4.25 -10.21
C THR A 93 -3.36 5.39 -10.85
N ASN A 94 -3.93 6.04 -11.86
CA ASN A 94 -3.31 7.23 -12.44
C ASN A 94 -3.80 8.45 -11.65
N PRO A 95 -2.89 9.22 -11.03
CA PRO A 95 -3.28 10.40 -10.24
C PRO A 95 -4.07 11.42 -11.04
N ALA A 96 -3.86 11.50 -12.35
CA ALA A 96 -4.60 12.44 -13.20
C ALA A 96 -6.09 12.11 -13.24
N ASP A 97 -6.45 10.84 -13.05
CA ASP A 97 -7.84 10.37 -13.06
C ASP A 97 -8.44 10.26 -11.66
N ALA A 98 -7.65 10.52 -10.62
CA ALA A 98 -8.10 10.36 -9.24
C ALA A 98 -8.98 11.53 -8.82
N ALA A 99 -9.98 11.25 -7.98
CA ALA A 99 -10.88 12.27 -7.47
C ALA A 99 -10.20 13.15 -6.42
N PRO A 100 -10.60 14.43 -6.30
CA PRO A 100 -10.08 15.29 -5.23
C PRO A 100 -10.30 14.64 -3.85
N GLY A 101 -9.34 14.82 -2.96
CA GLY A 101 -9.39 14.27 -1.61
C GLY A 101 -8.85 12.86 -1.47
N THR A 102 -8.50 12.20 -2.59
CA THR A 102 -7.85 10.89 -2.54
C THR A 102 -6.35 11.05 -2.36
N ILE A 103 -5.71 9.99 -1.83
CA ILE A 103 -4.27 10.02 -1.59
C ILE A 103 -3.50 10.28 -2.88
N ARG A 104 -3.85 9.59 -3.95
CA ARG A 104 -3.14 9.74 -5.21
C ARG A 104 -3.34 11.11 -5.84
N LYS A 105 -4.54 11.66 -5.74
CA LYS A 105 -4.78 13.01 -6.28
C LYS A 105 -3.97 14.07 -5.54
N GLU A 106 -3.91 13.97 -4.22
CA GLU A 106 -3.26 14.98 -3.40
C GLU A 106 -1.74 14.84 -3.32
N LEU A 107 -1.22 13.60 -3.39
CA LEU A 107 0.17 13.35 -3.04
C LEU A 107 1.00 12.66 -4.13
N ALA A 108 0.37 11.95 -5.07
CA ALA A 108 1.12 11.18 -6.06
C ALA A 108 1.69 12.06 -7.16
N LEU A 109 2.84 11.64 -7.72
CA LEU A 109 3.55 12.38 -8.75
C LEU A 109 3.19 11.92 -10.15
N SER A 110 2.99 10.61 -10.33
CA SER A 110 2.70 10.02 -11.64
C SER A 110 2.12 8.63 -11.44
N ILE A 111 1.76 7.97 -12.54
CA ILE A 111 1.25 6.61 -12.47
C ILE A 111 2.29 5.62 -11.92
N GLY A 112 3.58 5.85 -12.21
CA GLY A 112 4.67 5.00 -11.69
C GLY A 112 5.06 5.36 -10.27
N GLU A 113 4.84 6.59 -9.85
CA GLU A 113 5.12 7.08 -8.50
C GLU A 113 3.81 7.51 -7.86
N ASN A 114 2.94 6.53 -7.62
CA ASN A 114 1.56 6.78 -7.19
C ASN A 114 1.30 6.54 -5.69
N THR A 115 2.34 6.63 -4.89
CA THR A 115 2.33 6.82 -3.44
C THR A 115 1.96 5.60 -2.62
N VAL A 116 0.92 4.85 -2.98
CA VAL A 116 0.39 3.76 -2.16
C VAL A 116 0.04 2.54 -2.98
N HIS A 117 0.07 1.39 -2.30
CA HIS A 117 -0.47 0.12 -2.78
C HIS A 117 -1.55 -0.33 -1.82
N GLY A 118 -2.62 -0.91 -2.33
CA GLY A 118 -3.64 -1.56 -1.51
C GLY A 118 -4.08 -2.84 -2.18
N SER A 119 -4.43 -3.85 -1.38
CA SER A 119 -4.94 -5.12 -1.91
C SER A 119 -6.23 -4.90 -2.70
N ASP A 120 -6.44 -5.71 -3.71
CA ASP A 120 -7.60 -5.59 -4.60
C ASP A 120 -8.76 -6.52 -4.22
N SER A 121 -8.56 -7.42 -3.26
CA SER A 121 -9.59 -8.34 -2.77
C SER A 121 -9.23 -8.80 -1.36
N GLU A 122 -10.21 -9.36 -0.65
CA GLU A 122 -9.94 -9.94 0.68
C GLU A 122 -9.01 -11.14 0.58
N GLU A 123 -9.15 -11.94 -0.48
CA GLU A 123 -8.27 -13.08 -0.72
C GLU A 123 -6.82 -12.64 -0.90
N ASN A 124 -6.58 -11.65 -1.75
CA ASN A 124 -5.24 -11.13 -1.96
C ASN A 124 -4.72 -10.41 -0.73
N ALA A 125 -5.60 -9.74 0.02
CA ALA A 125 -5.21 -9.09 1.27
C ALA A 125 -4.62 -10.10 2.25
N ALA A 126 -5.25 -11.26 2.42
CA ALA A 126 -4.75 -12.29 3.32
C ALA A 126 -3.36 -12.77 2.91
N ILE A 127 -3.14 -12.98 1.61
CA ILE A 127 -1.85 -13.42 1.07
C ILE A 127 -0.78 -12.35 1.31
N GLU A 128 -1.10 -11.09 1.00
CA GLU A 128 -0.15 -9.99 1.12
C GLU A 128 0.20 -9.69 2.57
N ILE A 129 -0.78 -9.76 3.46
CA ILE A 129 -0.54 -9.59 4.90
C ILE A 129 0.43 -10.67 5.39
N ALA A 130 0.17 -11.94 5.05
CA ALA A 130 1.00 -13.06 5.50
C ALA A 130 2.43 -12.99 4.93
N PHE A 131 2.63 -12.29 3.83
CA PHE A 131 3.96 -12.13 3.23
C PHE A 131 4.88 -11.28 4.14
N PHE A 132 4.33 -10.28 4.82
CA PHE A 132 5.13 -9.35 5.62
C PHE A 132 4.91 -9.45 7.12
N PHE A 133 3.81 -10.04 7.57
CA PHE A 133 3.43 -10.04 8.99
C PHE A 133 3.12 -11.43 9.50
N LYS A 134 3.56 -11.71 10.73
CA LYS A 134 3.14 -12.89 11.48
C LYS A 134 1.84 -12.53 12.24
N PRO A 135 0.98 -13.53 12.54
CA PRO A 135 -0.27 -13.23 13.26
C PRO A 135 -0.07 -12.46 14.57
N GLU A 136 0.99 -12.76 15.32
CA GLU A 136 1.27 -12.09 16.59
C GLU A 136 1.72 -10.64 16.45
N GLU A 137 2.07 -10.22 15.23
CA GLU A 137 2.46 -8.83 14.96
C GLU A 137 1.27 -7.93 14.68
N ILE A 138 0.09 -8.50 14.52
CA ILE A 138 -1.14 -7.74 14.25
C ILE A 138 -1.85 -7.54 15.59
N VAL A 139 -1.92 -6.29 16.01
CA VAL A 139 -2.46 -5.94 17.33
C VAL A 139 -3.50 -4.83 17.15
N GLY A 140 -4.70 -5.17 17.29
CA GLY A 140 -5.79 -4.24 17.08
C GLY A 140 -6.80 -4.23 18.16
#